data_2656de0543609532c16e8404247f7a99
#
_entry.id   2656de0543609532c16e8404247f7a99
#
_cell.length_a   1.000
_cell.length_b   1.000
_cell.length_c   1.000
_cell.angle_alpha   90.00
_cell.angle_beta   90.00
_cell.angle_gamma   90.00
#
_symmetry.space_group_name_H-M   'P 1'
#
loop_
_entity.id
_entity.type
_entity.pdbx_description
1 polymer ?
#
loop_
_entity_poly.entity_id
_entity_poly.type
_entity_poly.pdbx_seq_one_letter_code
_entity_poly.pdbx_strand_id
1 'polypeptide(L)'
;MGYSDARCEGQCIALFDEDGNEAKSIDKKGFALFSKTPFYAESGGQVGDQGSVVGKEFDIRVVDCKKIGDFHLHHIVVEKGNIKLEDQATLFIDEERRKNIVNNHSATHLLHSALRKVLGDSVFQKGSLVTDEKLRFDFSHNKKLSETEISDVENLVNEQIQKSSETVVESMSFDQAIENGALAFFGDKYGDEVRVLKIGGEFSTELCGGTHVTNTSEIEGFIISNETSVSSGVRRIEAMTGSNLIEKSKDALNKLKKLSEMLNVPNEELETRVSDLLKENKKLKSCLLYTSPSPRDLQG
;
A
#
# COMPACT_ATOMS: atom_id res chain seq x y z
N MET A 1 -11.67 13.70 -12.47
CA MET A 1 -11.70 12.35 -13.05
C MET A 1 -10.82 11.45 -12.22
N GLY A 2 -11.12 10.14 -12.16
CA GLY A 2 -10.30 9.17 -11.42
C GLY A 2 -10.58 9.04 -9.92
N TYR A 3 -11.63 9.67 -9.39
CA TYR A 3 -11.93 9.62 -7.95
C TYR A 3 -13.18 8.81 -7.60
N SER A 4 -14.29 8.98 -8.30
CA SER A 4 -15.60 8.42 -7.93
C SER A 4 -16.16 7.39 -8.89
N ASP A 5 -15.78 7.46 -10.18
CA ASP A 5 -16.42 6.64 -11.19
C ASP A 5 -15.60 5.37 -11.45
N ALA A 6 -16.29 4.21 -11.47
CA ALA A 6 -15.68 2.93 -11.81
C ALA A 6 -15.58 2.71 -13.31
N ARG A 7 -16.35 3.46 -14.11
CA ARG A 7 -16.37 3.38 -15.56
C ARG A 7 -16.67 4.72 -16.22
N CYS A 8 -16.20 4.91 -17.44
CA CYS A 8 -16.65 5.99 -18.31
C CYS A 8 -16.51 5.62 -19.80
N GLU A 9 -17.16 6.37 -20.65
CA GLU A 9 -16.91 6.36 -22.09
C GLU A 9 -15.83 7.39 -22.44
N GLY A 10 -14.89 7.01 -23.29
CA GLY A 10 -13.81 7.87 -23.75
C GLY A 10 -13.37 7.55 -25.15
N GLN A 11 -12.86 8.56 -25.84
CA GLN A 11 -12.26 8.43 -27.16
C GLN A 11 -10.74 8.31 -27.01
N CYS A 12 -10.11 7.40 -27.77
CA CYS A 12 -8.66 7.31 -27.89
C CYS A 12 -8.12 8.55 -28.60
N ILE A 13 -7.34 9.38 -27.92
CA ILE A 13 -6.81 10.65 -28.44
C ILE A 13 -5.33 10.58 -28.80
N ALA A 14 -4.58 9.63 -28.26
CA ALA A 14 -3.19 9.37 -28.65
C ALA A 14 -2.82 7.91 -28.37
N LEU A 15 -1.92 7.38 -29.19
CA LEU A 15 -1.32 6.05 -29.02
C LEU A 15 0.18 6.13 -29.18
N PHE A 16 0.90 5.33 -28.39
CA PHE A 16 2.36 5.20 -28.47
C PHE A 16 2.73 3.73 -28.39
N ASP A 17 3.75 3.33 -29.14
CA ASP A 17 4.34 2.00 -29.07
C ASP A 17 5.12 1.78 -27.74
N GLU A 18 5.71 0.58 -27.56
CA GLU A 18 6.50 0.26 -26.34
C GLU A 18 7.75 1.15 -26.21
N ASP A 19 8.27 1.70 -27.31
CA ASP A 19 9.43 2.60 -27.33
C ASP A 19 9.04 4.07 -27.10
N GLY A 20 7.73 4.38 -27.03
CA GLY A 20 7.20 5.73 -26.81
C GLY A 20 7.04 6.55 -28.10
N ASN A 21 7.15 5.95 -29.28
CA ASN A 21 6.88 6.63 -30.54
C ASN A 21 5.38 6.69 -30.82
N GLU A 22 4.92 7.77 -31.42
CA GLU A 22 3.52 7.91 -31.87
C GLU A 22 3.11 6.80 -32.83
N ALA A 23 1.96 6.20 -32.59
CA ALA A 23 1.39 5.14 -33.39
C ALA A 23 -0.04 5.47 -33.80
N LYS A 24 -0.47 4.95 -34.95
CA LYS A 24 -1.87 5.09 -35.44
C LYS A 24 -2.75 3.96 -34.95
N SER A 25 -2.15 2.82 -34.59
CA SER A 25 -2.84 1.67 -34.03
C SER A 25 -1.89 0.81 -33.21
N ILE A 26 -2.43 0.10 -32.21
CA ILE A 26 -1.69 -0.85 -31.35
C ILE A 26 -2.45 -2.19 -31.37
N ASP A 27 -1.71 -3.29 -31.60
CA ASP A 27 -2.23 -4.65 -31.67
C ASP A 27 -1.63 -5.60 -30.58
N LYS A 28 -0.66 -5.12 -29.80
CA LYS A 28 -0.02 -5.88 -28.71
C LYS A 28 0.08 -5.10 -27.43
N LYS A 29 1.14 -4.31 -27.29
CA LYS A 29 1.42 -3.49 -26.12
C LYS A 29 1.77 -2.08 -26.55
N GLY A 30 1.55 -1.14 -25.65
CA GLY A 30 1.88 0.26 -25.86
C GLY A 30 1.20 1.13 -24.82
N PHE A 31 0.99 2.38 -25.17
CA PHE A 31 0.37 3.37 -24.31
C PHE A 31 -0.76 4.07 -25.04
N ALA A 32 -1.79 4.44 -24.28
CA ALA A 32 -2.95 5.14 -24.80
C ALA A 32 -3.35 6.33 -23.92
N LEU A 33 -3.79 7.40 -24.55
CA LEU A 33 -4.49 8.51 -23.91
C LEU A 33 -5.96 8.50 -24.33
N PHE A 34 -6.84 8.77 -23.38
CA PHE A 34 -8.29 8.88 -23.64
C PHE A 34 -8.78 10.27 -23.27
N SER A 35 -9.81 10.74 -23.97
CA SER A 35 -10.44 12.05 -23.73
C SER A 35 -11.06 12.16 -22.33
N LYS A 36 -11.50 11.03 -21.77
CA LYS A 36 -11.98 10.86 -20.39
C LYS A 36 -11.51 9.53 -19.87
N THR A 37 -11.25 9.45 -18.56
CA THR A 37 -10.82 8.21 -17.91
C THR A 37 -11.29 8.15 -16.44
N PRO A 38 -11.72 6.97 -15.94
CA PRO A 38 -11.98 6.74 -14.54
C PRO A 38 -10.71 6.32 -13.77
N PHE A 39 -9.60 6.05 -14.50
CA PHE A 39 -8.35 5.56 -13.91
C PHE A 39 -7.63 6.67 -13.14
N TYR A 40 -7.27 6.38 -11.89
CA TYR A 40 -6.32 7.18 -11.14
C TYR A 40 -4.91 6.93 -11.69
N ALA A 41 -4.21 7.99 -12.00
CA ALA A 41 -2.81 7.90 -12.41
C ALA A 41 -1.87 7.97 -11.20
N GLU A 42 -0.83 7.14 -11.19
CA GLU A 42 0.17 7.08 -10.13
C GLU A 42 0.64 8.49 -9.72
N SER A 43 0.43 8.81 -8.44
CA SER A 43 0.80 10.11 -7.85
C SER A 43 0.80 10.02 -6.34
N GLY A 44 1.63 10.83 -5.65
CA GLY A 44 1.63 10.97 -4.19
C GLY A 44 1.89 9.67 -3.43
N GLY A 45 2.58 8.70 -4.04
CA GLY A 45 2.86 7.39 -3.45
C GLY A 45 1.73 6.36 -3.61
N GLN A 46 0.56 6.73 -4.17
CA GLN A 46 -0.48 5.78 -4.55
C GLN A 46 -0.21 5.27 -5.97
N VAL A 47 -0.21 3.94 -6.16
CA VAL A 47 -0.06 3.31 -7.49
C VAL A 47 -1.24 3.62 -8.40
N GLY A 48 -0.99 3.58 -9.70
CA GLY A 48 -2.02 3.74 -10.73
C GLY A 48 -3.03 2.59 -10.74
N ASP A 49 -4.23 2.88 -11.25
CA ASP A 49 -5.23 1.86 -11.42
C ASP A 49 -4.91 0.88 -12.54
N GLN A 50 -5.49 -0.30 -12.41
CA GLN A 50 -5.58 -1.32 -13.44
C GLN A 50 -7.04 -1.55 -13.83
N GLY A 51 -7.26 -2.22 -14.97
CA GLY A 51 -8.60 -2.53 -15.43
C GLY A 51 -8.65 -2.90 -16.89
N SER A 52 -9.75 -2.56 -17.56
CA SER A 52 -9.97 -2.90 -18.97
C SER A 52 -10.53 -1.73 -19.77
N VAL A 53 -10.29 -1.78 -21.08
CA VAL A 53 -10.87 -0.88 -22.08
C VAL A 53 -11.49 -1.71 -23.18
N VAL A 54 -12.80 -1.56 -23.38
CA VAL A 54 -13.57 -2.37 -24.30
C VAL A 54 -14.12 -1.47 -25.41
N GLY A 55 -13.73 -1.77 -26.61
CA GLY A 55 -14.27 -1.14 -27.83
C GLY A 55 -15.12 -2.10 -28.65
N LYS A 56 -15.59 -1.66 -29.84
CA LYS A 56 -16.44 -2.48 -30.70
C LYS A 56 -15.73 -3.73 -31.25
N GLU A 57 -14.43 -3.63 -31.51
CA GLU A 57 -13.65 -4.68 -32.19
C GLU A 57 -12.36 -5.04 -31.40
N PHE A 58 -12.19 -4.51 -30.19
CA PHE A 58 -11.01 -4.77 -29.37
C PHE A 58 -11.34 -4.87 -27.90
N ASP A 59 -10.53 -5.66 -27.19
CA ASP A 59 -10.48 -5.76 -25.74
C ASP A 59 -9.03 -5.52 -25.29
N ILE A 60 -8.85 -4.67 -24.28
CA ILE A 60 -7.56 -4.23 -23.79
C ILE A 60 -7.54 -4.35 -22.28
N ARG A 61 -6.43 -4.85 -21.75
CA ARG A 61 -6.11 -4.77 -20.32
C ARG A 61 -5.20 -3.57 -20.07
N VAL A 62 -5.56 -2.73 -19.11
CA VAL A 62 -4.72 -1.67 -18.58
C VAL A 62 -3.96 -2.21 -17.39
N VAL A 63 -2.64 -2.25 -17.49
CA VAL A 63 -1.75 -2.83 -16.46
C VAL A 63 -1.16 -1.79 -15.53
N ASP A 64 -1.20 -0.52 -15.92
CA ASP A 64 -0.75 0.62 -15.10
C ASP A 64 -1.30 1.93 -15.67
N CYS A 65 -1.40 2.97 -14.86
CA CYS A 65 -1.78 4.31 -15.27
C CYS A 65 -0.86 5.34 -14.63
N LYS A 66 -0.15 6.12 -15.44
CA LYS A 66 0.84 7.11 -14.98
C LYS A 66 0.43 8.52 -15.33
N LYS A 67 0.80 9.47 -14.49
CA LYS A 67 0.57 10.89 -14.73
C LYS A 67 1.72 11.48 -15.55
N ILE A 68 1.40 12.10 -16.69
CA ILE A 68 2.35 12.86 -17.51
C ILE A 68 1.76 14.26 -17.75
N GLY A 69 2.26 15.27 -17.05
CA GLY A 69 1.62 16.56 -16.99
C GLY A 69 0.19 16.44 -16.45
N ASP A 70 -0.78 16.88 -17.21
CA ASP A 70 -2.21 16.77 -16.89
C ASP A 70 -2.88 15.54 -17.49
N PHE A 71 -2.13 14.68 -18.18
CA PHE A 71 -2.65 13.50 -18.84
C PHE A 71 -2.46 12.24 -18.03
N HIS A 72 -3.42 11.32 -18.15
CA HIS A 72 -3.35 9.96 -17.60
C HIS A 72 -2.94 9.00 -18.72
N LEU A 73 -1.70 8.56 -18.70
CA LEU A 73 -1.14 7.62 -19.67
C LEU A 73 -1.42 6.19 -19.24
N HIS A 74 -2.23 5.47 -20.00
CA HIS A 74 -2.59 4.08 -19.75
C HIS A 74 -1.57 3.15 -20.42
N HIS A 75 -0.89 2.31 -19.65
CA HIS A 75 -0.07 1.23 -20.17
C HIS A 75 -0.99 0.05 -20.53
N ILE A 76 -1.08 -0.24 -21.81
CA ILE A 76 -2.08 -1.16 -22.37
C ILE A 76 -1.45 -2.44 -22.92
N VAL A 77 -2.20 -3.55 -22.75
CA VAL A 77 -1.96 -4.84 -23.40
C VAL A 77 -3.23 -5.21 -24.16
N VAL A 78 -3.16 -5.29 -25.47
CA VAL A 78 -4.28 -5.69 -26.33
C VAL A 78 -4.48 -7.19 -26.22
N GLU A 79 -5.64 -7.61 -25.74
CA GLU A 79 -6.00 -9.02 -25.61
C GLU A 79 -6.74 -9.54 -26.83
N LYS A 80 -7.46 -8.64 -27.52
CA LYS A 80 -8.21 -8.97 -28.76
C LYS A 80 -8.28 -7.75 -29.67
N GLY A 81 -8.16 -7.98 -30.98
CA GLY A 81 -8.29 -6.94 -32.02
C GLY A 81 -7.11 -5.96 -32.05
N ASN A 82 -7.39 -4.70 -32.35
CA ASN A 82 -6.45 -3.60 -32.33
C ASN A 82 -7.19 -2.29 -32.03
N ILE A 83 -6.57 -1.41 -31.25
CA ILE A 83 -7.07 -0.06 -30.99
C ILE A 83 -6.45 0.92 -32.01
N LYS A 84 -7.23 1.89 -32.46
CA LYS A 84 -6.82 2.97 -33.35
C LYS A 84 -7.14 4.33 -32.77
N LEU A 85 -6.47 5.35 -33.27
CA LEU A 85 -6.86 6.75 -33.00
C LEU A 85 -8.34 6.97 -33.30
N GLU A 86 -8.99 7.78 -32.46
CA GLU A 86 -10.40 8.16 -32.53
C GLU A 86 -11.40 7.05 -32.21
N ASP A 87 -10.95 5.83 -31.91
CA ASP A 87 -11.83 4.76 -31.47
C ASP A 87 -12.54 5.14 -30.14
N GLN A 88 -13.84 4.83 -30.11
CA GLN A 88 -14.65 4.96 -28.90
C GLN A 88 -14.57 3.69 -28.09
N ALA A 89 -14.43 3.84 -26.78
CA ALA A 89 -14.34 2.72 -25.85
C ALA A 89 -15.00 3.03 -24.52
N THR A 90 -15.38 1.99 -23.81
CA THR A 90 -15.74 2.05 -22.39
C THR A 90 -14.56 1.58 -21.55
N LEU A 91 -14.16 2.41 -20.61
CA LEU A 91 -13.06 2.17 -19.69
C LEU A 91 -13.63 1.71 -18.35
N PHE A 92 -13.06 0.65 -17.81
CA PHE A 92 -13.45 0.05 -16.50
C PHE A 92 -12.21 -0.10 -15.63
N ILE A 93 -12.27 0.38 -14.41
CA ILE A 93 -11.24 0.09 -13.41
C ILE A 93 -11.51 -1.27 -12.75
N ASP A 94 -10.46 -1.89 -12.20
CA ASP A 94 -10.59 -3.00 -11.27
C ASP A 94 -11.05 -2.45 -9.91
N GLU A 95 -12.35 -2.59 -9.63
CA GLU A 95 -12.99 -2.02 -8.44
C GLU A 95 -12.50 -2.67 -7.14
N GLU A 96 -12.21 -3.98 -7.16
CA GLU A 96 -11.71 -4.68 -5.97
C GLU A 96 -10.28 -4.20 -5.63
N ARG A 97 -9.42 -4.12 -6.64
CA ARG A 97 -8.08 -3.56 -6.49
C ARG A 97 -8.12 -2.10 -6.01
N ARG A 98 -8.99 -1.27 -6.61
CA ARG A 98 -9.19 0.14 -6.20
C ARG A 98 -9.66 0.22 -4.75
N LYS A 99 -10.60 -0.61 -4.32
CA LYS A 99 -11.08 -0.66 -2.93
C LYS A 99 -9.93 -0.89 -1.96
N ASN A 100 -9.08 -1.89 -2.24
CA ASN A 100 -7.93 -2.20 -1.38
C ASN A 100 -6.91 -1.04 -1.33
N ILE A 101 -6.63 -0.39 -2.46
CA ILE A 101 -5.76 0.80 -2.51
C ILE A 101 -6.34 1.94 -1.67
N VAL A 102 -7.63 2.23 -1.82
CA VAL A 102 -8.36 3.28 -1.09
C VAL A 102 -8.31 3.04 0.42
N ASN A 103 -8.51 1.79 0.86
CA ASN A 103 -8.42 1.39 2.25
C ASN A 103 -6.99 1.63 2.80
N ASN A 104 -5.99 1.14 2.10
CA ASN A 104 -4.59 1.32 2.48
C ASN A 104 -4.17 2.79 2.49
N HIS A 105 -4.63 3.60 1.51
CA HIS A 105 -4.31 5.02 1.47
C HIS A 105 -4.95 5.80 2.63
N SER A 106 -6.21 5.52 2.91
CA SER A 106 -6.92 6.14 4.03
C SER A 106 -6.29 5.76 5.37
N ALA A 107 -5.91 4.48 5.55
CA ALA A 107 -5.19 4.03 6.73
C ALA A 107 -3.80 4.67 6.88
N THR A 108 -3.13 5.05 5.78
CA THR A 108 -1.84 5.76 5.82
C THR A 108 -1.96 7.10 6.55
N HIS A 109 -3.03 7.86 6.32
CA HIS A 109 -3.29 9.13 7.01
C HIS A 109 -3.60 8.93 8.50
N LEU A 110 -4.39 7.91 8.83
CA LEU A 110 -4.63 7.54 10.23
C LEU A 110 -3.34 7.09 10.92
N LEU A 111 -2.51 6.30 10.26
CA LEU A 111 -1.20 5.86 10.74
C LEU A 111 -0.27 7.05 11.02
N HIS A 112 -0.16 8.00 10.10
CA HIS A 112 0.69 9.18 10.29
C HIS A 112 0.28 9.97 11.53
N SER A 113 -1.02 10.23 11.70
CA SER A 113 -1.53 10.94 12.87
C SER A 113 -1.38 10.14 14.17
N ALA A 114 -1.55 8.81 14.14
CA ALA A 114 -1.30 7.94 15.29
C ALA A 114 0.18 7.94 15.70
N LEU A 115 1.10 7.85 14.73
CA LEU A 115 2.54 7.95 15.00
C LEU A 115 2.92 9.29 15.65
N ARG A 116 2.36 10.40 15.17
CA ARG A 116 2.59 11.72 15.78
C ARG A 116 2.07 11.78 17.22
N LYS A 117 0.93 11.18 17.51
CA LYS A 117 0.37 11.13 18.87
C LYS A 117 1.19 10.28 19.83
N VAL A 118 1.76 9.16 19.36
CA VAL A 118 2.54 8.22 20.20
C VAL A 118 3.99 8.66 20.34
N LEU A 119 4.63 9.10 19.22
CA LEU A 119 6.06 9.38 19.16
C LEU A 119 6.39 10.89 19.23
N GLY A 120 5.37 11.74 19.10
CA GLY A 120 5.49 13.20 19.15
C GLY A 120 5.53 13.88 17.78
N ASP A 121 5.47 15.22 17.80
CA ASP A 121 5.33 16.07 16.61
C ASP A 121 6.54 16.10 15.68
N SER A 122 7.66 15.52 16.08
CA SER A 122 8.86 15.37 15.24
C SER A 122 8.75 14.30 14.16
N VAL A 123 7.64 13.54 14.14
CA VAL A 123 7.34 12.56 13.10
C VAL A 123 6.86 13.29 11.85
N PHE A 124 7.63 13.14 10.76
CA PHE A 124 7.30 13.66 9.43
C PHE A 124 7.44 12.54 8.40
N GLN A 125 6.56 12.54 7.41
CA GLN A 125 6.66 11.62 6.27
C GLN A 125 7.97 11.85 5.51
N LYS A 126 8.68 10.77 5.19
CA LYS A 126 9.87 10.75 4.33
C LYS A 126 9.65 10.00 3.02
N GLY A 127 8.62 9.20 2.96
CA GLY A 127 8.17 8.48 1.78
C GLY A 127 6.89 7.70 2.06
N SER A 128 6.15 7.41 1.01
CA SER A 128 4.95 6.58 1.07
C SER A 128 4.84 5.72 -0.18
N LEU A 129 4.29 4.52 -0.02
CA LEU A 129 3.84 3.68 -1.13
C LEU A 129 2.56 2.99 -0.72
N VAL A 130 1.53 3.15 -1.53
CA VAL A 130 0.22 2.54 -1.32
C VAL A 130 -0.12 1.66 -2.51
N THR A 131 -0.25 0.37 -2.27
CA THR A 131 -0.66 -0.66 -3.23
C THR A 131 -1.98 -1.29 -2.79
N ASP A 132 -2.51 -2.19 -3.60
CA ASP A 132 -3.66 -3.00 -3.23
C ASP A 132 -3.33 -4.04 -2.14
N GLU A 133 -2.08 -4.48 -2.03
CA GLU A 133 -1.66 -5.49 -1.03
C GLU A 133 -1.35 -4.89 0.34
N LYS A 134 -0.70 -3.71 0.36
CA LYS A 134 -0.20 -3.08 1.59
C LYS A 134 0.06 -1.60 1.43
N LEU A 135 0.19 -0.93 2.55
CA LEU A 135 0.80 0.39 2.62
C LEU A 135 2.23 0.32 3.20
N ARG A 136 3.07 1.26 2.78
CA ARG A 136 4.41 1.48 3.31
C ARG A 136 4.57 2.95 3.65
N PHE A 137 4.99 3.23 4.88
CA PHE A 137 5.17 4.59 5.37
C PHE A 137 6.56 4.76 5.97
N ASP A 138 7.37 5.63 5.38
CA ASP A 138 8.69 6.01 5.84
C ASP A 138 8.60 7.34 6.59
N PHE A 139 9.15 7.41 7.80
CA PHE A 139 9.01 8.57 8.66
C PHE A 139 10.28 8.87 9.47
N SER A 140 10.41 10.14 9.91
CA SER A 140 11.52 10.57 10.74
C SER A 140 11.37 10.01 12.16
N HIS A 141 12.30 9.13 12.55
CA HIS A 141 12.44 8.65 13.94
C HIS A 141 13.80 7.97 14.12
N ASN A 142 14.44 8.18 15.29
CA ASN A 142 15.83 7.76 15.53
C ASN A 142 15.97 6.37 16.17
N LYS A 143 14.90 5.84 16.74
CA LYS A 143 14.91 4.58 17.50
C LYS A 143 13.99 3.56 16.87
N LYS A 144 14.28 2.27 17.10
CA LYS A 144 13.33 1.20 16.85
C LYS A 144 12.10 1.40 17.75
N LEU A 145 10.90 1.23 17.21
CA LEU A 145 9.68 1.24 18.01
C LEU A 145 9.65 0.02 18.93
N SER A 146 9.23 0.23 20.17
CA SER A 146 8.90 -0.85 21.09
C SER A 146 7.60 -1.55 20.69
N GLU A 147 7.40 -2.76 21.17
CA GLU A 147 6.15 -3.51 20.96
C GLU A 147 4.93 -2.74 21.51
N THR A 148 5.11 -2.02 22.62
CA THR A 148 4.07 -1.17 23.19
C THR A 148 3.72 -0.01 22.26
N GLU A 149 4.72 0.72 21.74
CA GLU A 149 4.47 1.83 20.79
C GLU A 149 3.79 1.34 19.51
N ILE A 150 4.17 0.16 18.98
CA ILE A 150 3.50 -0.45 17.83
C ILE A 150 2.05 -0.75 18.16
N SER A 151 1.78 -1.39 19.29
CA SER A 151 0.43 -1.72 19.75
C SER A 151 -0.42 -0.48 19.98
N ASP A 152 0.14 0.59 20.58
CA ASP A 152 -0.57 1.85 20.80
C ASP A 152 -0.96 2.53 19.48
N VAL A 153 -0.06 2.52 18.48
CA VAL A 153 -0.34 3.04 17.14
C VAL A 153 -1.45 2.23 16.47
N GLU A 154 -1.38 0.90 16.49
CA GLU A 154 -2.41 0.01 15.93
C GLU A 154 -3.78 0.25 16.59
N ASN A 155 -3.81 0.34 17.92
CA ASN A 155 -5.02 0.58 18.68
C ASN A 155 -5.65 1.92 18.31
N LEU A 156 -4.85 3.00 18.20
CA LEU A 156 -5.35 4.31 17.81
C LEU A 156 -5.94 4.32 16.40
N VAL A 157 -5.29 3.66 15.43
CA VAL A 157 -5.81 3.56 14.05
C VAL A 157 -7.13 2.77 14.04
N ASN A 158 -7.15 1.60 14.69
CA ASN A 158 -8.35 0.75 14.74
C ASN A 158 -9.50 1.42 15.49
N GLU A 159 -9.23 2.24 16.52
CA GLU A 159 -10.23 3.05 17.21
C GLU A 159 -10.89 4.05 16.24
N GLN A 160 -10.12 4.71 15.35
CA GLN A 160 -10.68 5.63 14.37
C GLN A 160 -11.52 4.88 13.30
N ILE A 161 -11.09 3.69 12.90
CA ILE A 161 -11.86 2.82 12.00
C ILE A 161 -13.22 2.48 12.63
N GLN A 162 -13.23 2.07 13.90
CA GLN A 162 -14.44 1.69 14.63
C GLN A 162 -15.40 2.86 14.89
N LYS A 163 -14.90 4.09 14.99
CA LYS A 163 -15.74 5.29 15.14
C LYS A 163 -16.63 5.55 13.93
N SER A 164 -16.35 4.96 12.78
CA SER A 164 -17.17 5.09 11.56
C SER A 164 -17.44 6.55 11.18
N SER A 165 -16.39 7.35 11.16
CA SER A 165 -16.47 8.78 10.83
C SER A 165 -16.47 9.01 9.32
N GLU A 166 -17.26 9.98 8.85
CA GLU A 166 -17.23 10.42 7.45
C GLU A 166 -15.86 11.05 7.10
N THR A 167 -15.42 10.80 5.88
CA THR A 167 -14.25 11.44 5.31
C THR A 167 -14.68 12.69 4.55
N VAL A 168 -14.05 13.82 4.84
CA VAL A 168 -14.37 15.10 4.22
C VAL A 168 -13.21 15.52 3.33
N VAL A 169 -13.53 15.96 2.13
CA VAL A 169 -12.57 16.49 1.16
C VAL A 169 -13.00 17.88 0.73
N GLU A 170 -12.13 18.87 0.96
CA GLU A 170 -12.37 20.27 0.64
C GLU A 170 -11.26 20.78 -0.28
N SER A 171 -11.60 21.64 -1.26
CA SER A 171 -10.65 22.41 -2.04
C SER A 171 -10.58 23.83 -1.50
N MET A 172 -9.35 24.30 -1.25
CA MET A 172 -9.10 25.66 -0.74
C MET A 172 -7.71 26.14 -1.16
N SER A 173 -7.39 27.42 -0.90
CA SER A 173 -6.04 27.90 -1.14
C SER A 173 -5.02 27.24 -0.20
N PHE A 174 -3.76 27.13 -0.64
CA PHE A 174 -2.69 26.56 0.19
C PHE A 174 -2.57 27.27 1.54
N ASP A 175 -2.62 28.60 1.56
CA ASP A 175 -2.51 29.40 2.80
C ASP A 175 -3.67 29.09 3.76
N GLN A 176 -4.90 29.04 3.27
CA GLN A 176 -6.07 28.64 4.08
C GLN A 176 -5.95 27.23 4.64
N ALA A 177 -5.39 26.29 3.85
CA ALA A 177 -5.19 24.92 4.31
C ALA A 177 -4.20 24.85 5.49
N ILE A 178 -3.11 25.61 5.42
CA ILE A 178 -2.12 25.67 6.50
C ILE A 178 -2.69 26.38 7.74
N GLU A 179 -3.44 27.48 7.57
CA GLU A 179 -4.13 28.16 8.67
C GLU A 179 -5.13 27.24 9.38
N ASN A 180 -5.79 26.36 8.63
CA ASN A 180 -6.70 25.33 9.17
C ASN A 180 -5.97 24.12 9.76
N GLY A 181 -4.64 24.15 9.87
CA GLY A 181 -3.83 23.12 10.50
C GLY A 181 -3.58 21.87 9.63
N ALA A 182 -3.81 21.95 8.31
CA ALA A 182 -3.49 20.86 7.41
C ALA A 182 -1.99 20.60 7.34
N LEU A 183 -1.59 19.34 7.47
CA LEU A 183 -0.21 18.95 7.27
C LEU A 183 0.11 18.86 5.78
N ALA A 184 1.17 19.58 5.38
CA ALA A 184 1.73 19.52 4.03
C ALA A 184 3.00 18.67 4.03
N PHE A 185 3.22 17.90 2.98
CA PHE A 185 4.43 17.08 2.84
C PHE A 185 5.59 17.91 2.34
N PHE A 186 6.77 17.72 2.94
CA PHE A 186 7.98 18.45 2.56
C PHE A 186 8.46 18.00 1.16
N GLY A 187 8.63 18.97 0.27
CA GLY A 187 9.21 18.78 -1.06
C GLY A 187 8.20 18.70 -2.20
N ASP A 188 6.92 18.62 -1.93
CA ASP A 188 5.88 18.71 -2.95
C ASP A 188 5.67 20.17 -3.39
N LYS A 189 5.52 20.35 -4.70
CA LYS A 189 5.12 21.64 -5.26
C LYS A 189 3.59 21.68 -5.32
N TYR A 190 2.99 22.44 -4.44
CA TYR A 190 1.55 22.66 -4.42
C TYR A 190 1.19 23.84 -5.35
N GLY A 191 0.05 23.72 -6.03
CA GLY A 191 -0.54 24.84 -6.75
C GLY A 191 -1.24 25.82 -5.81
N ASP A 192 -1.85 26.86 -6.36
CA ASP A 192 -2.59 27.86 -5.60
C ASP A 192 -3.82 27.25 -4.90
N GLU A 193 -4.41 26.21 -5.49
CA GLU A 193 -5.55 25.45 -4.96
C GLU A 193 -5.09 24.03 -4.59
N VAL A 194 -5.41 23.61 -3.37
CA VAL A 194 -5.04 22.30 -2.81
C VAL A 194 -6.25 21.55 -2.28
N ARG A 195 -6.16 20.22 -2.32
CA ARG A 195 -7.17 19.32 -1.81
C ARG A 195 -6.82 18.90 -0.39
N VAL A 196 -7.65 19.30 0.59
CA VAL A 196 -7.52 18.98 2.02
C VAL A 196 -8.40 17.79 2.33
N LEU A 197 -7.79 16.74 2.88
CA LEU A 197 -8.45 15.55 3.37
C LEU A 197 -8.57 15.61 4.89
N LYS A 198 -9.81 15.44 5.41
CA LYS A 198 -10.08 15.22 6.83
C LYS A 198 -10.62 13.80 7.00
N ILE A 199 -9.94 12.99 7.79
CA ILE A 199 -10.31 11.58 8.05
C ILE A 199 -10.25 11.25 9.55
N GLY A 200 -11.26 10.52 10.05
CA GLY A 200 -11.43 10.33 11.50
C GLY A 200 -11.85 11.59 12.21
N GLY A 201 -12.67 12.45 11.57
CA GLY A 201 -13.01 13.78 12.05
C GLY A 201 -11.79 14.71 12.03
N GLU A 202 -11.39 15.23 13.19
CA GLU A 202 -10.19 16.05 13.35
C GLU A 202 -8.93 15.23 13.68
N PHE A 203 -9.00 13.90 13.57
CA PHE A 203 -7.85 13.03 13.91
C PHE A 203 -6.69 13.21 12.93
N SER A 204 -6.99 13.31 11.63
CA SER A 204 -6.03 13.61 10.58
C SER A 204 -6.57 14.65 9.62
N THR A 205 -5.81 15.72 9.36
CA THR A 205 -6.08 16.75 8.38
C THR A 205 -4.82 16.99 7.56
N GLU A 206 -4.83 16.57 6.28
CA GLU A 206 -3.63 16.54 5.45
C GLU A 206 -3.93 16.96 4.01
N LEU A 207 -2.91 17.48 3.31
CA LEU A 207 -3.00 17.73 1.87
C LEU A 207 -2.85 16.40 1.13
N CYS A 208 -3.86 15.98 0.38
CA CYS A 208 -3.81 14.72 -0.36
C CYS A 208 -4.63 14.73 -1.64
N GLY A 209 -3.96 14.38 -2.76
CA GLY A 209 -4.59 14.21 -4.09
C GLY A 209 -5.01 12.78 -4.42
N GLY A 210 -4.96 11.85 -3.47
CA GLY A 210 -5.28 10.43 -3.68
C GLY A 210 -6.76 10.09 -3.58
N THR A 211 -7.06 8.80 -3.66
CA THR A 211 -8.41 8.24 -3.49
C THR A 211 -8.58 7.71 -2.07
N HIS A 212 -9.74 7.98 -1.45
CA HIS A 212 -10.00 7.65 -0.04
C HIS A 212 -11.39 7.06 0.15
N VAL A 213 -11.56 6.35 1.27
CA VAL A 213 -12.86 5.86 1.73
C VAL A 213 -13.80 7.03 2.00
N THR A 214 -15.08 6.81 1.90
CA THR A 214 -16.11 7.81 2.28
C THR A 214 -16.39 7.78 3.78
N ASN A 215 -16.14 6.63 4.41
CA ASN A 215 -16.27 6.40 5.84
C ASN A 215 -15.12 5.54 6.36
N THR A 216 -14.59 5.86 7.54
CA THR A 216 -13.45 5.13 8.12
C THR A 216 -13.72 3.65 8.36
N SER A 217 -14.98 3.24 8.58
CA SER A 217 -15.35 1.82 8.73
C SER A 217 -15.10 0.97 7.49
N GLU A 218 -15.04 1.57 6.30
CA GLU A 218 -14.74 0.85 5.05
C GLU A 218 -13.31 0.26 5.02
N ILE A 219 -12.40 0.79 5.87
CA ILE A 219 -11.03 0.26 6.02
C ILE A 219 -11.05 -1.15 6.64
N GLU A 220 -12.12 -1.51 7.39
CA GLU A 220 -12.40 -2.81 8.00
C GLU A 220 -11.45 -3.20 9.15
N GLY A 221 -10.19 -2.83 9.12
CA GLY A 221 -9.18 -3.11 10.14
C GLY A 221 -7.77 -2.79 9.67
N PHE A 222 -6.84 -2.69 10.63
CA PHE A 222 -5.45 -2.29 10.38
C PHE A 222 -4.49 -3.08 11.26
N ILE A 223 -3.38 -3.56 10.68
CA ILE A 223 -2.29 -4.19 11.41
C ILE A 223 -0.93 -3.78 10.82
N ILE A 224 0.05 -3.53 11.67
CA ILE A 224 1.45 -3.33 11.28
C ILE A 224 2.10 -4.69 11.07
N SER A 225 2.52 -4.98 9.84
CA SER A 225 3.18 -6.25 9.52
C SER A 225 4.68 -6.23 9.74
N ASN A 226 5.30 -5.05 9.67
CA ASN A 226 6.75 -4.91 9.80
C ASN A 226 7.15 -3.49 10.19
N GLU A 227 8.23 -3.37 11.00
CA GLU A 227 8.88 -2.11 11.36
C GLU A 227 10.39 -2.27 11.20
N THR A 228 11.02 -1.44 10.35
CA THR A 228 12.45 -1.55 10.01
C THR A 228 13.13 -0.19 9.92
N SER A 229 14.47 -0.19 9.94
CA SER A 229 15.28 0.99 9.62
C SER A 229 15.51 1.08 8.11
N VAL A 230 15.37 2.27 7.55
CA VAL A 230 15.71 2.56 6.14
C VAL A 230 17.07 3.22 6.05
N SER A 231 17.31 4.22 6.89
CA SER A 231 18.55 4.97 6.99
C SER A 231 18.67 5.62 8.38
N SER A 232 19.77 6.30 8.65
CA SER A 232 19.89 7.07 9.89
C SER A 232 18.76 8.08 10.03
N GLY A 233 18.01 8.00 11.13
CA GLY A 233 16.88 8.88 11.41
C GLY A 233 15.61 8.62 10.61
N VAL A 234 15.53 7.52 9.85
CA VAL A 234 14.33 7.16 9.08
C VAL A 234 13.90 5.71 9.38
N ARG A 235 12.66 5.57 9.84
CA ARG A 235 12.01 4.28 10.09
C ARG A 235 10.96 4.02 9.02
N ARG A 236 10.67 2.75 8.78
CA ARG A 236 9.66 2.26 7.85
C ARG A 236 8.66 1.38 8.57
N ILE A 237 7.38 1.65 8.36
CA ILE A 237 6.28 0.76 8.71
C ILE A 237 5.67 0.22 7.42
N GLU A 238 5.40 -1.08 7.39
CA GLU A 238 4.52 -1.74 6.45
C GLU A 238 3.28 -2.23 7.19
N ALA A 239 2.11 -1.98 6.63
CA ALA A 239 0.83 -2.35 7.23
C ALA A 239 -0.18 -2.80 6.18
N MET A 240 -1.23 -3.46 6.63
CA MET A 240 -2.31 -4.01 5.79
C MET A 240 -3.67 -3.69 6.38
N THR A 241 -4.68 -3.64 5.50
CA THR A 241 -6.07 -3.36 5.84
C THR A 241 -7.01 -4.40 5.19
N GLY A 242 -8.26 -4.41 5.61
CA GLY A 242 -9.37 -5.08 4.94
C GLY A 242 -9.15 -6.56 4.65
N SER A 243 -9.52 -6.97 3.45
CA SER A 243 -9.45 -8.38 3.02
C SER A 243 -8.03 -8.97 3.08
N ASN A 244 -7.00 -8.19 2.78
CA ASN A 244 -5.61 -8.62 2.85
C ASN A 244 -5.17 -8.96 4.28
N LEU A 245 -5.62 -8.16 5.26
CA LEU A 245 -5.40 -8.46 6.68
C LEU A 245 -6.04 -9.79 7.07
N ILE A 246 -7.29 -10.04 6.66
CA ILE A 246 -8.01 -11.28 6.97
C ILE A 246 -7.31 -12.50 6.33
N GLU A 247 -6.90 -12.40 5.07
CA GLU A 247 -6.22 -13.49 4.37
C GLU A 247 -4.87 -13.82 5.02
N LYS A 248 -4.04 -12.81 5.31
CA LYS A 248 -2.75 -12.99 5.98
C LYS A 248 -2.90 -13.56 7.40
N SER A 249 -3.93 -13.12 8.14
CA SER A 249 -4.22 -13.66 9.47
C SER A 249 -4.60 -15.15 9.39
N LYS A 250 -5.44 -15.54 8.42
CA LYS A 250 -5.78 -16.96 8.17
C LYS A 250 -4.52 -17.77 7.84
N ASP A 251 -3.66 -17.26 6.98
CA ASP A 251 -2.40 -17.92 6.62
C ASP A 251 -1.48 -18.10 7.83
N ALA A 252 -1.35 -17.07 8.68
CA ALA A 252 -0.56 -17.13 9.90
C ALA A 252 -1.11 -18.19 10.87
N LEU A 253 -2.43 -18.21 11.10
CA LEU A 253 -3.08 -19.21 11.93
C LEU A 253 -2.90 -20.64 11.38
N ASN A 254 -3.00 -20.82 10.07
CA ASN A 254 -2.75 -22.11 9.43
C ASN A 254 -1.29 -22.58 9.58
N LYS A 255 -0.32 -21.67 9.51
CA LYS A 255 1.09 -21.96 9.76
C LYS A 255 1.33 -22.38 11.20
N LEU A 256 0.74 -21.64 12.17
CA LEU A 256 0.82 -22.00 13.59
C LEU A 256 0.24 -23.38 13.86
N LYS A 257 -0.93 -23.69 13.29
CA LYS A 257 -1.55 -25.03 13.41
C LYS A 257 -0.64 -26.12 12.86
N LYS A 258 -0.04 -25.93 11.67
CA LYS A 258 0.91 -26.90 11.10
C LYS A 258 2.13 -27.11 11.97
N LEU A 259 2.69 -26.04 12.56
CA LEU A 259 3.83 -26.14 13.49
C LEU A 259 3.45 -26.88 14.77
N SER A 260 2.26 -26.62 15.32
CA SER A 260 1.70 -27.33 16.47
C SER A 260 1.57 -28.84 16.19
N GLU A 261 1.04 -29.21 15.04
CA GLU A 261 0.94 -30.60 14.60
C GLU A 261 2.32 -31.26 14.42
N MET A 262 3.29 -30.58 13.79
CA MET A 262 4.66 -31.10 13.60
C MET A 262 5.42 -31.31 14.92
N LEU A 263 5.22 -30.45 15.90
CA LEU A 263 5.87 -30.50 17.21
C LEU A 263 5.08 -31.28 18.23
N ASN A 264 3.85 -31.69 17.88
CA ASN A 264 2.91 -32.43 18.72
C ASN A 264 2.67 -31.76 20.08
N VAL A 265 2.44 -30.43 20.06
CA VAL A 265 2.11 -29.62 21.23
C VAL A 265 1.02 -28.59 20.86
N PRO A 266 0.21 -28.11 21.83
CA PRO A 266 -0.73 -27.01 21.59
C PRO A 266 -0.03 -25.73 21.16
N ASN A 267 -0.77 -24.80 20.52
CA ASN A 267 -0.20 -23.53 20.04
C ASN A 267 0.46 -22.72 21.15
N GLU A 268 -0.11 -22.74 22.36
CA GLU A 268 0.37 -22.05 23.55
C GLU A 268 1.73 -22.55 24.04
N GLU A 269 2.10 -23.78 23.70
CA GLU A 269 3.36 -24.41 24.10
C GLU A 269 4.46 -24.38 23.02
N LEU A 270 4.16 -23.85 21.82
CA LEU A 270 5.07 -23.84 20.68
C LEU A 270 6.42 -23.19 21.00
N GLU A 271 6.40 -22.01 21.62
CA GLU A 271 7.62 -21.27 21.99
C GLU A 271 8.50 -22.06 22.96
N THR A 272 7.89 -22.64 23.99
CA THR A 272 8.58 -23.48 24.98
C THR A 272 9.22 -24.69 24.30
N ARG A 273 8.45 -25.39 23.46
CA ARG A 273 8.94 -26.57 22.75
C ARG A 273 10.09 -26.26 21.81
N VAL A 274 10.00 -25.18 21.04
CA VAL A 274 11.09 -24.71 20.17
C VAL A 274 12.33 -24.34 20.99
N SER A 275 12.16 -23.63 22.12
CA SER A 275 13.26 -23.30 23.01
C SER A 275 13.98 -24.54 23.54
N ASP A 276 13.21 -25.57 23.94
CA ASP A 276 13.77 -26.81 24.48
C ASP A 276 14.51 -27.62 23.38
N LEU A 277 13.95 -27.69 22.16
CA LEU A 277 14.63 -28.30 21.03
C LEU A 277 15.95 -27.61 20.69
N LEU A 278 16.01 -26.30 20.77
CA LEU A 278 17.25 -25.55 20.56
C LEU A 278 18.29 -25.84 21.64
N LYS A 279 17.87 -25.95 22.91
CA LYS A 279 18.77 -26.35 24.03
C LYS A 279 19.27 -27.78 23.87
N GLU A 280 18.39 -28.73 23.53
CA GLU A 280 18.76 -30.13 23.26
C GLU A 280 19.76 -30.23 22.10
N ASN A 281 19.49 -29.52 20.99
CA ASN A 281 20.40 -29.50 19.83
C ASN A 281 21.78 -28.94 20.21
N LYS A 282 21.84 -27.89 21.02
CA LYS A 282 23.09 -27.33 21.52
C LYS A 282 23.88 -28.33 22.39
N LYS A 283 23.19 -29.07 23.28
CA LYS A 283 23.81 -30.14 24.09
C LYS A 283 24.35 -31.27 23.22
N LEU A 284 23.55 -31.74 22.24
CA LEU A 284 23.97 -32.81 21.35
C LEU A 284 25.20 -32.41 20.51
N LYS A 285 25.24 -31.20 19.99
CA LYS A 285 26.39 -30.66 19.25
C LYS A 285 27.65 -30.60 20.13
N SER A 286 27.54 -30.17 21.40
CA SER A 286 28.69 -30.15 22.29
C SER A 286 29.15 -31.57 22.66
N CYS A 287 28.25 -32.52 22.91
CA CYS A 287 28.61 -33.93 23.14
C CYS A 287 29.34 -34.53 21.95
N LEU A 288 28.89 -34.30 20.72
CA LEU A 288 29.53 -34.78 19.48
C LEU A 288 30.94 -34.21 19.29
N LEU A 289 31.17 -32.94 19.64
CA LEU A 289 32.51 -32.32 19.63
C LEU A 289 33.46 -32.97 20.60
N TYR A 290 32.99 -33.43 21.80
CA TYR A 290 33.83 -34.11 22.79
C TYR A 290 34.05 -35.60 22.50
N THR A 291 33.16 -36.25 21.73
CA THR A 291 33.24 -37.68 21.35
C THR A 291 33.88 -37.91 19.96
N SER A 292 34.07 -36.87 19.18
CA SER A 292 34.77 -36.97 17.90
C SER A 292 36.26 -37.22 18.15
N PRO A 293 36.90 -38.29 17.61
CA PRO A 293 38.34 -38.55 17.81
C PRO A 293 39.13 -37.35 17.33
N SER A 294 40.09 -36.91 18.12
CA SER A 294 41.02 -35.85 17.77
C SER A 294 41.79 -36.29 16.50
N PRO A 295 42.13 -35.37 15.59
CA PRO A 295 43.01 -35.68 14.47
C PRO A 295 44.36 -36.29 14.91
N ARG A 296 44.74 -36.18 16.17
CA ARG A 296 45.92 -36.82 16.79
C ARG A 296 45.73 -38.30 17.10
N ASP A 297 44.48 -38.76 17.28
CA ASP A 297 44.19 -40.17 17.61
C ASP A 297 44.09 -41.05 16.37
N LEU A 298 44.19 -40.45 15.18
CA LEU A 298 44.23 -41.15 13.87
C LEU A 298 45.66 -41.33 13.30
N GLN A 299 46.68 -40.98 14.07
CA GLN A 299 48.09 -41.15 13.70
C GLN A 299 48.80 -42.19 14.59
N GLY A 300 48.17 -43.34 14.79
CA GLY A 300 48.74 -44.51 15.43
C GLY A 300 48.84 -45.68 14.46
#